data_62805d1c391ce969fe745092c0069d95
#
_entry.id   62805d1c391ce969fe745092c0069d95
#
_cell.length_a   1.000
_cell.length_b   1.000
_cell.length_c   1.000
_cell.angle_alpha   90.00
_cell.angle_beta   90.00
_cell.angle_gamma   90.00
#
_symmetry.space_group_name_H-M   'P 1'
#
loop_
_entity.id
_entity.type
_entity.pdbx_description
1 polymer ?
#
loop_
_entity_poly.entity_id
_entity_poly.type
_entity_poly.pdbx_seq_one_letter_code
_entity_poly.pdbx_strand_id
1 'polypeptide(L)'
;MRCCSVPALRPRLRRRYIELLRESGIRTARFVLSWDEVQNRHDAEFDWSRPDRWFSALAQAGIRPLPMLYGTGPFGNPPTPPVTPRARKGWRQFVRAAVERYGTGGLFWEPTTAVGPRPAPRPPRAWQVWNEQNAVSFWSPRPSPREYARILAVSAREIRLADAEATVLLGGMPGFTPRPASVEAATFLEALYRRGAARDFDAVALHPYAANLSGVRRQYGAIRREMKAAGDGRTETWVTEFGWGSVPAEAPGLAGFTRDRRGQARILRRTVGLFDEKQSDWKIRAALWFSWRDPETEICSFCASLGLLELDHTAKPSFRAIRDLRPKR
;
A
#
# COMPACT_ATOMS: atom_id res chain seq x y z
N MET A 1 9.88 7.45 -5.74
CA MET A 1 8.46 7.15 -6.01
C MET A 1 7.61 7.84 -4.97
N ARG A 2 6.90 8.90 -5.33
CA ARG A 2 6.07 9.69 -4.40
C ARG A 2 4.60 9.34 -4.60
N CYS A 3 4.21 8.15 -4.19
CA CYS A 3 2.81 7.78 -4.10
C CYS A 3 2.24 8.38 -2.82
N CYS A 4 1.21 9.24 -2.97
CA CYS A 4 0.45 9.84 -1.85
C CYS A 4 1.27 10.73 -0.90
N SER A 5 2.13 11.63 -1.42
CA SER A 5 2.66 12.68 -0.57
C SER A 5 1.55 13.68 -0.23
N VAL A 6 1.20 13.84 1.06
CA VAL A 6 0.60 15.09 1.52
C VAL A 6 1.72 16.13 1.36
N PRO A 7 1.61 17.05 0.40
CA PRO A 7 2.55 18.18 0.35
C PRO A 7 2.53 18.87 1.70
N ALA A 8 3.55 19.71 1.98
CA ALA A 8 3.45 20.70 3.04
C ALA A 8 2.33 21.68 2.65
N LEU A 9 1.09 21.23 2.76
CA LEU A 9 -0.08 21.99 2.34
C LEU A 9 -0.22 23.22 3.24
N ARG A 10 -0.41 24.37 2.63
CA ARG A 10 -0.83 25.59 3.36
C ARG A 10 -2.05 25.23 4.24
N PRO A 11 -2.23 25.83 5.42
CA PRO A 11 -3.27 25.42 6.40
C PRO A 11 -4.68 25.25 5.80
N ARG A 12 -5.10 26.12 4.87
CA ARG A 12 -6.41 26.02 4.17
C ARG A 12 -6.53 24.77 3.30
N LEU A 13 -5.48 24.43 2.53
CA LEU A 13 -5.45 23.23 1.68
C LEU A 13 -5.44 21.96 2.52
N ARG A 14 -4.73 21.95 3.65
CA ARG A 14 -4.73 20.84 4.60
C ARG A 14 -6.13 20.58 5.18
N ARG A 15 -6.85 21.66 5.58
CA ARG A 15 -8.23 21.52 6.08
C ARG A 15 -9.14 20.91 5.01
N ARG A 16 -9.13 21.43 3.79
CA ARG A 16 -9.91 20.91 2.68
C ARG A 16 -9.57 19.45 2.37
N TYR A 17 -8.32 19.07 2.45
CA TYR A 17 -7.88 17.69 2.26
C TYR A 17 -8.49 16.75 3.31
N ILE A 18 -8.48 17.12 4.58
CA ILE A 18 -9.08 16.34 5.68
C ILE A 18 -10.61 16.24 5.50
N GLU A 19 -11.26 17.32 5.07
CA GLU A 19 -12.70 17.32 4.76
C GLU A 19 -13.03 16.32 3.65
N LEU A 20 -12.32 16.36 2.53
CA LEU A 20 -12.49 15.41 1.43
C LEU A 20 -12.26 13.96 1.86
N LEU A 21 -11.26 13.69 2.70
CA LEU A 21 -11.04 12.38 3.28
C LEU A 21 -12.26 11.92 4.09
N ARG A 22 -12.82 12.77 4.93
CA ARG A 22 -14.05 12.47 5.71
C ARG A 22 -15.25 12.23 4.80
N GLU A 23 -15.46 13.11 3.82
CA GLU A 23 -16.56 13.03 2.85
C GLU A 23 -16.51 11.73 2.04
N SER A 24 -15.31 11.23 1.70
CA SER A 24 -15.14 10.02 0.89
C SER A 24 -15.72 8.76 1.52
N GLY A 25 -15.78 8.70 2.86
CA GLY A 25 -16.22 7.53 3.60
C GLY A 25 -15.24 6.35 3.60
N ILE A 26 -14.03 6.52 3.06
CA ILE A 26 -12.99 5.52 3.19
C ILE A 26 -12.62 5.31 4.65
N ARG A 27 -12.27 4.08 5.00
CA ARG A 27 -11.92 3.71 6.39
C ARG A 27 -10.44 3.49 6.60
N THR A 28 -9.72 3.21 5.53
CA THR A 28 -8.28 2.91 5.54
C THR A 28 -7.60 3.64 4.40
N ALA A 29 -6.45 4.22 4.68
CA ALA A 29 -5.58 4.84 3.67
C ALA A 29 -4.18 4.25 3.74
N ARG A 30 -3.71 3.71 2.62
CA ARG A 30 -2.35 3.21 2.46
C ARG A 30 -1.42 4.34 2.04
N PHE A 31 -0.25 4.40 2.63
CA PHE A 31 0.80 5.34 2.24
C PHE A 31 2.20 4.74 2.46
N VAL A 32 3.17 5.30 1.79
CA VAL A 32 4.57 4.89 1.95
C VAL A 32 5.13 5.48 3.24
N LEU A 33 5.57 4.62 4.15
CA LEU A 33 6.44 5.00 5.24
C LEU A 33 7.87 4.70 4.82
N SER A 34 8.51 5.73 4.26
CA SER A 34 9.80 5.61 3.60
C SER A 34 10.96 5.71 4.60
N TRP A 35 11.81 4.68 4.63
CA TRP A 35 13.04 4.74 5.40
C TRP A 35 13.99 5.83 4.89
N ASP A 36 14.05 6.03 3.57
CA ASP A 36 14.89 7.08 2.96
C ASP A 36 14.48 8.50 3.36
N GLU A 37 13.19 8.69 3.68
CA GLU A 37 12.68 10.00 4.11
C GLU A 37 12.89 10.26 5.61
N VAL A 38 12.98 9.23 6.43
CA VAL A 38 13.17 9.38 7.89
C VAL A 38 14.62 9.24 8.32
N GLN A 39 15.48 8.64 7.49
CA GLN A 39 16.90 8.49 7.80
C GLN A 39 17.73 8.50 6.51
N ASN A 40 18.45 9.58 6.27
CA ASN A 40 19.27 9.78 5.07
C ASN A 40 20.77 9.57 5.29
N ARG A 41 21.23 9.39 6.55
CA ARG A 41 22.62 9.10 6.93
C ARG A 41 22.67 7.98 7.96
N HIS A 42 23.77 7.19 7.94
CA HIS A 42 23.93 6.00 8.79
C HIS A 42 23.76 6.24 10.29
N ASP A 43 24.24 7.37 10.77
CA ASP A 43 24.27 7.70 12.20
C ASP A 43 23.26 8.79 12.58
N ALA A 44 22.35 9.13 11.66
CA ALA A 44 21.29 10.09 11.93
C ALA A 44 20.16 9.44 12.73
N GLU A 45 19.60 10.18 13.66
CA GLU A 45 18.31 9.85 14.26
C GLU A 45 17.20 9.83 13.22
N PHE A 46 16.12 9.12 13.51
CA PHE A 46 14.94 9.09 12.64
C PHE A 46 14.17 10.42 12.72
N ASP A 47 14.04 11.12 11.61
CA ASP A 47 13.14 12.28 11.50
C ASP A 47 11.72 11.83 11.17
N TRP A 48 10.86 11.81 12.17
CA TRP A 48 9.45 11.45 12.03
C TRP A 48 8.54 12.63 11.67
N SER A 49 9.05 13.82 11.48
CA SER A 49 8.26 15.04 11.26
C SER A 49 7.29 14.93 10.08
N ARG A 50 7.69 14.24 9.01
CA ARG A 50 6.84 14.04 7.84
C ARG A 50 5.82 12.93 8.02
N PRO A 51 6.17 11.72 8.48
CA PRO A 51 5.18 10.71 8.85
C PRO A 51 4.17 11.19 9.89
N ASP A 52 4.60 11.92 10.92
CA ASP A 52 3.72 12.47 11.97
C ASP A 52 2.57 13.30 11.38
N ARG A 53 2.86 14.10 10.34
CA ARG A 53 1.81 14.88 9.65
C ARG A 53 0.77 13.99 8.96
N TRP A 54 1.20 12.84 8.40
CA TRP A 54 0.31 11.88 7.79
C TRP A 54 -0.58 11.20 8.81
N PHE A 55 0.02 10.64 9.85
CA PHE A 55 -0.72 9.98 10.93
C PHE A 55 -1.72 10.93 11.58
N SER A 56 -1.31 12.18 11.85
CA SER A 56 -2.19 13.22 12.39
C SER A 56 -3.36 13.53 11.45
N ALA A 57 -3.12 13.72 10.15
CA ALA A 57 -4.17 14.06 9.19
C ALA A 57 -5.19 12.92 9.03
N LEU A 58 -4.73 11.67 8.95
CA LEU A 58 -5.60 10.50 8.85
C LEU A 58 -6.43 10.30 10.13
N ALA A 59 -5.80 10.44 11.30
CA ALA A 59 -6.50 10.36 12.57
C ALA A 59 -7.56 11.47 12.72
N GLN A 60 -7.26 12.72 12.34
CA GLN A 60 -8.22 13.81 12.29
C GLN A 60 -9.40 13.50 11.35
N ALA A 61 -9.14 12.82 10.24
CA ALA A 61 -10.18 12.40 9.31
C ALA A 61 -10.98 11.17 9.78
N GLY A 62 -10.57 10.52 10.88
CA GLY A 62 -11.16 9.27 11.38
C GLY A 62 -10.77 8.04 10.55
N ILE A 63 -9.70 8.14 9.75
CA ILE A 63 -9.21 7.11 8.83
C ILE A 63 -8.05 6.36 9.49
N ARG A 64 -8.05 5.02 9.37
CA ARG A 64 -6.96 4.19 9.84
C ARG A 64 -5.82 4.16 8.83
N PRO A 65 -4.58 4.41 9.24
CA PRO A 65 -3.43 4.27 8.37
C PRO A 65 -3.11 2.79 8.06
N LEU A 66 -2.66 2.52 6.84
CA LEU A 66 -1.97 1.31 6.44
C LEU A 66 -0.57 1.72 5.96
N PRO A 67 0.42 1.78 6.84
CA PRO A 67 1.78 2.11 6.44
C PRO A 67 2.38 0.97 5.63
N MET A 68 3.00 1.31 4.51
CA MET A 68 3.85 0.43 3.72
C MET A 68 5.30 0.77 4.02
N LEU A 69 5.98 -0.12 4.71
CA LEU A 69 7.39 -0.01 5.03
C LEU A 69 8.22 -0.21 3.76
N TYR A 70 8.97 0.79 3.34
CA TYR A 70 9.70 0.79 2.09
C TYR A 70 10.97 1.64 2.16
N GLY A 71 11.97 1.31 1.33
CA GLY A 71 13.16 2.12 1.16
C GLY A 71 14.44 1.40 1.52
N THR A 72 15.55 2.01 1.22
CA THR A 72 16.90 1.49 1.40
C THR A 72 17.62 2.19 2.56
N GLY A 73 17.10 3.35 2.98
CA GLY A 73 17.72 4.21 3.96
C GLY A 73 19.11 4.66 3.49
N PRO A 74 20.06 4.84 4.42
CA PRO A 74 21.40 5.29 4.07
C PRO A 74 22.29 4.20 3.41
N PHE A 75 21.72 3.05 2.99
CA PHE A 75 22.49 1.92 2.47
C PHE A 75 22.41 1.77 0.95
N GLY A 76 21.76 2.66 0.26
CA GLY A 76 21.65 2.65 -1.19
C GLY A 76 20.56 3.60 -1.70
N ASN A 77 20.15 3.37 -2.93
CA ASN A 77 19.06 4.13 -3.55
C ASN A 77 17.92 3.18 -3.95
N PRO A 78 16.65 3.53 -3.67
CA PRO A 78 15.52 2.77 -4.19
C PRO A 78 15.59 2.64 -5.72
N PRO A 79 15.22 1.49 -6.27
CA PRO A 79 14.53 0.35 -5.65
C PRO A 79 15.45 -0.79 -5.16
N THR A 80 16.69 -0.51 -4.76
CA THR A 80 17.59 -1.53 -4.20
C THR A 80 17.12 -1.95 -2.81
N PRO A 81 16.84 -3.23 -2.55
CA PRO A 81 16.38 -3.68 -1.24
C PRO A 81 17.55 -3.77 -0.22
N PRO A 82 17.27 -3.68 1.10
CA PRO A 82 18.29 -3.73 2.15
C PRO A 82 18.76 -5.16 2.44
N VAL A 83 19.38 -5.82 1.45
CA VAL A 83 19.71 -7.26 1.53
C VAL A 83 21.07 -7.59 2.15
N THR A 84 21.98 -6.63 2.30
CA THR A 84 23.25 -6.86 2.99
C THR A 84 23.05 -7.00 4.50
N PRO A 85 23.93 -7.70 5.25
CA PRO A 85 23.79 -7.83 6.71
C PRO A 85 23.69 -6.48 7.43
N ARG A 86 24.49 -5.48 7.01
CA ARG A 86 24.47 -4.13 7.58
C ARG A 86 23.15 -3.41 7.27
N ALA A 87 22.68 -3.44 6.03
CA ALA A 87 21.42 -2.83 5.64
C ALA A 87 20.23 -3.51 6.32
N ARG A 88 20.20 -4.84 6.46
CA ARG A 88 19.14 -5.54 7.21
C ARG A 88 19.14 -5.19 8.70
N LYS A 89 20.30 -4.95 9.30
CA LYS A 89 20.38 -4.46 10.69
C LYS A 89 19.71 -3.08 10.80
N GLY A 90 19.99 -2.16 9.90
CA GLY A 90 19.35 -0.84 9.86
C GLY A 90 17.86 -0.92 9.57
N TRP A 91 17.46 -1.75 8.60
CA TRP A 91 16.05 -2.01 8.30
C TRP A 91 15.28 -2.51 9.53
N ARG A 92 15.85 -3.44 10.28
CA ARG A 92 15.30 -3.93 11.55
C ARG A 92 15.05 -2.79 12.53
N GLN A 93 16.03 -1.89 12.69
CA GLN A 93 15.91 -0.73 13.60
C GLN A 93 14.80 0.23 13.14
N PHE A 94 14.74 0.51 11.82
CA PHE A 94 13.68 1.34 11.23
C PHE A 94 12.29 0.76 11.47
N VAL A 95 12.08 -0.54 11.16
CA VAL A 95 10.80 -1.23 11.35
C VAL A 95 10.37 -1.15 12.81
N ARG A 96 11.26 -1.50 13.74
CA ARG A 96 10.99 -1.46 15.17
C ARG A 96 10.59 -0.06 15.63
N ALA A 97 11.41 0.95 15.31
CA ALA A 97 11.15 2.34 15.71
C ALA A 97 9.83 2.88 15.11
N ALA A 98 9.49 2.49 13.88
CA ALA A 98 8.23 2.87 13.25
C ALA A 98 7.02 2.29 14.00
N VAL A 99 7.07 1.00 14.39
CA VAL A 99 5.97 0.34 15.09
C VAL A 99 5.87 0.81 16.55
N GLU A 100 6.98 0.96 17.26
CA GLU A 100 7.02 1.53 18.62
C GLU A 100 6.45 2.95 18.65
N ARG A 101 6.64 3.73 17.57
CA ARG A 101 6.09 5.08 17.49
C ARG A 101 4.61 5.11 17.15
N TYR A 102 4.16 4.36 16.15
CA TYR A 102 2.82 4.50 15.56
C TYR A 102 1.87 3.34 15.83
N GLY A 103 2.36 2.21 16.32
CA GLY A 103 1.55 1.03 16.65
C GLY A 103 0.60 1.28 17.81
N THR A 104 -0.05 0.23 18.26
CA THR A 104 -0.97 0.27 19.38
C THR A 104 -0.23 0.67 20.66
N GLY A 105 -0.68 1.74 21.33
CA GLY A 105 0.02 2.30 22.51
C GLY A 105 1.34 3.03 22.17
N GLY A 106 1.63 3.28 20.91
CA GLY A 106 2.89 3.90 20.50
C GLY A 106 3.02 5.36 20.90
N LEU A 107 4.28 5.80 21.02
CA LEU A 107 4.68 7.14 21.49
C LEU A 107 3.99 8.30 20.78
N PHE A 108 3.66 8.13 19.51
CA PHE A 108 2.96 9.17 18.75
C PHE A 108 1.57 9.47 19.31
N TRP A 109 0.91 8.53 19.95
CA TRP A 109 -0.47 8.67 20.43
C TRP A 109 -0.57 9.19 21.87
N GLU A 110 0.54 9.36 22.56
CA GLU A 110 0.55 9.90 23.93
C GLU A 110 0.03 11.34 23.96
N PRO A 111 -0.75 11.74 25.00
CA PRO A 111 -1.38 13.05 25.11
C PRO A 111 -0.39 14.24 25.21
N THR A 112 0.80 14.00 25.73
CA THR A 112 1.75 15.01 26.23
C THR A 112 2.90 15.32 25.29
N THR A 113 2.77 15.16 23.99
CA THR A 113 3.85 15.56 23.08
C THR A 113 3.74 17.05 22.69
N ALA A 114 4.89 17.71 22.53
CA ALA A 114 5.07 19.16 22.30
C ALA A 114 4.36 19.78 21.08
N VAL A 115 3.50 19.07 20.37
CA VAL A 115 2.89 19.46 19.09
C VAL A 115 1.40 19.85 19.21
N GLY A 116 0.88 20.10 20.42
CA GLY A 116 -0.51 20.51 20.65
C GLY A 116 -1.50 19.34 20.77
N PRO A 117 -2.82 19.61 20.89
CA PRO A 117 -3.83 18.58 21.11
C PRO A 117 -3.88 17.60 19.93
N ARG A 118 -3.70 16.31 20.22
CA ARG A 118 -3.73 15.23 19.21
C ARG A 118 -5.15 14.73 18.96
N PRO A 119 -5.43 14.29 17.74
CA PRO A 119 -6.69 13.60 17.46
C PRO A 119 -6.77 12.27 18.23
N ALA A 120 -7.99 11.75 18.40
CA ALA A 120 -8.18 10.42 18.98
C ALA A 120 -7.31 9.37 18.27
N PRO A 121 -6.63 8.49 19.04
CA PRO A 121 -5.71 7.51 18.48
C PRO A 121 -6.35 6.64 17.38
N ARG A 122 -5.64 6.48 16.27
CA ARG A 122 -6.02 5.61 15.14
C ARG A 122 -4.80 4.79 14.69
N PRO A 123 -4.21 3.96 15.58
CA PRO A 123 -3.03 3.20 15.21
C PRO A 123 -3.29 2.27 14.03
N PRO A 124 -2.27 1.97 13.22
CA PRO A 124 -2.32 0.90 12.23
C PRO A 124 -2.70 -0.42 12.91
N ARG A 125 -3.52 -1.22 12.24
CA ARG A 125 -3.75 -2.62 12.62
C ARG A 125 -3.00 -3.58 11.72
N ALA A 126 -2.41 -3.05 10.66
CA ALA A 126 -1.65 -3.84 9.71
C ALA A 126 -0.45 -3.02 9.21
N TRP A 127 0.65 -3.71 8.94
CA TRP A 127 1.88 -3.15 8.41
C TRP A 127 2.25 -3.90 7.15
N GLN A 128 2.37 -3.20 6.04
CA GLN A 128 2.77 -3.81 4.77
C GLN A 128 4.28 -3.76 4.62
N VAL A 129 4.88 -4.92 4.35
CA VAL A 129 6.33 -5.04 4.20
C VAL A 129 6.69 -4.99 2.72
N TRP A 130 7.26 -3.87 2.28
CA TRP A 130 7.66 -3.61 0.90
C TRP A 130 6.50 -3.34 -0.06
N ASN A 131 6.84 -3.08 -1.34
CA ASN A 131 5.94 -2.88 -2.47
C ASN A 131 6.42 -3.66 -3.68
N GLU A 132 5.54 -4.40 -4.34
CA GLU A 132 5.77 -5.04 -5.63
C GLU A 132 7.13 -5.75 -5.75
N GLN A 133 7.51 -6.50 -4.72
CA GLN A 133 8.79 -7.19 -4.60
C GLN A 133 9.03 -8.24 -5.68
N ASN A 134 8.01 -8.59 -6.44
CA ASN A 134 8.09 -9.45 -7.63
C ASN A 134 8.35 -8.67 -8.93
N ALA A 135 8.38 -7.33 -8.87
CA ALA A 135 8.62 -6.46 -10.02
C ALA A 135 10.00 -5.78 -9.93
N VAL A 136 10.76 -5.80 -11.03
CA VAL A 136 12.11 -5.22 -11.10
C VAL A 136 12.13 -3.72 -10.83
N SER A 137 11.02 -3.03 -11.07
CA SER A 137 10.86 -1.60 -10.77
C SER A 137 10.91 -1.29 -9.26
N PHE A 138 10.67 -2.28 -8.40
CA PHE A 138 10.63 -2.15 -6.94
C PHE A 138 11.63 -3.04 -6.23
N TRP A 139 12.30 -3.93 -6.96
CA TRP A 139 13.32 -4.83 -6.43
C TRP A 139 14.43 -4.99 -7.47
N SER A 140 15.40 -4.09 -7.44
CA SER A 140 16.53 -4.07 -8.37
C SER A 140 17.72 -4.85 -7.81
N PRO A 141 18.54 -5.48 -8.69
CA PRO A 141 18.39 -5.55 -10.15
C PRO A 141 17.43 -6.67 -10.60
N ARG A 142 17.08 -7.62 -9.73
CA ARG A 142 16.21 -8.75 -10.01
C ARG A 142 15.41 -9.16 -8.77
N PRO A 143 14.08 -9.33 -8.87
CA PRO A 143 13.25 -9.86 -7.80
C PRO A 143 13.78 -11.19 -7.25
N SER A 144 13.85 -11.28 -5.92
CA SER A 144 14.41 -12.45 -5.22
C SER A 144 13.49 -12.91 -4.09
N PRO A 145 12.71 -13.98 -4.26
CA PRO A 145 11.91 -14.55 -3.17
C PRO A 145 12.72 -14.90 -1.93
N ARG A 146 13.98 -15.33 -2.12
CA ARG A 146 14.89 -15.66 -1.02
C ARG A 146 15.23 -14.43 -0.18
N GLU A 147 15.63 -13.34 -0.81
CA GLU A 147 16.03 -12.13 -0.09
C GLU A 147 14.80 -11.41 0.49
N TYR A 148 13.68 -11.42 -0.23
CA TYR A 148 12.44 -10.88 0.28
C TYR A 148 11.95 -11.65 1.53
N ALA A 149 12.01 -12.99 1.53
CA ALA A 149 11.66 -13.80 2.70
C ALA A 149 12.51 -13.43 3.93
N ARG A 150 13.79 -13.09 3.74
CA ARG A 150 14.67 -12.62 4.84
C ARG A 150 14.24 -11.25 5.38
N ILE A 151 13.91 -10.32 4.50
CA ILE A 151 13.40 -8.99 4.88
C ILE A 151 12.05 -9.12 5.59
N LEU A 152 11.16 -9.97 5.07
CA LEU A 152 9.86 -10.25 5.65
C LEU A 152 9.99 -10.83 7.07
N ALA A 153 10.81 -11.86 7.25
CA ALA A 153 11.03 -12.50 8.56
C ALA A 153 11.55 -11.53 9.61
N VAL A 154 12.52 -10.68 9.24
CA VAL A 154 13.02 -9.61 10.12
C VAL A 154 11.91 -8.63 10.47
N SER A 155 11.15 -8.18 9.48
CA SER A 155 10.06 -7.23 9.66
C SER A 155 8.95 -7.80 10.55
N ALA A 156 8.50 -9.03 10.27
CA ALA A 156 7.46 -9.70 11.04
C ALA A 156 7.84 -9.84 12.51
N ARG A 157 9.07 -10.22 12.78
CA ARG A 157 9.60 -10.31 14.14
C ARG A 157 9.52 -8.96 14.87
N GLU A 158 10.04 -7.90 14.27
CA GLU A 158 10.09 -6.58 14.92
C GLU A 158 8.68 -5.98 15.06
N ILE A 159 7.79 -6.18 14.07
CA ILE A 159 6.39 -5.76 14.17
C ILE A 159 5.71 -6.46 15.37
N ARG A 160 5.80 -7.78 15.44
CA ARG A 160 5.15 -8.56 16.53
C ARG A 160 5.74 -8.32 17.90
N LEU A 161 7.03 -7.97 18.00
CA LEU A 161 7.65 -7.58 19.26
C LEU A 161 7.17 -6.22 19.77
N ALA A 162 6.90 -5.27 18.86
CA ALA A 162 6.48 -3.92 19.22
C ALA A 162 4.93 -3.79 19.30
N ASP A 163 4.18 -4.58 18.51
CA ASP A 163 2.71 -4.60 18.51
C ASP A 163 2.23 -6.03 18.16
N ALA A 164 1.97 -6.83 19.19
CA ALA A 164 1.62 -8.25 19.04
C ALA A 164 0.28 -8.48 18.30
N GLU A 165 -0.61 -7.49 18.30
CA GLU A 165 -1.92 -7.57 17.63
C GLU A 165 -1.86 -7.11 16.17
N ALA A 166 -0.71 -6.64 15.73
CA ALA A 166 -0.57 -6.10 14.37
C ALA A 166 -0.52 -7.20 13.32
N THR A 167 -1.30 -7.04 12.25
CA THR A 167 -1.26 -7.90 11.06
C THR A 167 -0.06 -7.56 10.19
N VAL A 168 0.75 -8.54 9.84
CA VAL A 168 1.85 -8.42 8.87
C VAL A 168 1.34 -8.75 7.47
N LEU A 169 1.39 -7.77 6.56
CA LEU A 169 1.00 -7.94 5.17
C LEU A 169 2.23 -8.14 4.28
N LEU A 170 2.14 -9.06 3.34
CA LEU A 170 3.09 -9.10 2.22
C LEU A 170 3.07 -7.75 1.46
N GLY A 171 4.16 -7.40 0.79
CA GLY A 171 4.14 -6.36 -0.24
C GLY A 171 3.11 -6.72 -1.31
N GLY A 172 2.36 -5.71 -1.78
CA GLY A 172 1.35 -5.95 -2.80
C GLY A 172 1.99 -6.42 -4.11
N MET A 173 1.58 -7.57 -4.61
CA MET A 173 2.17 -8.16 -5.81
C MET A 173 1.32 -7.82 -7.04
N PRO A 174 1.86 -7.15 -8.08
CA PRO A 174 1.17 -7.02 -9.35
C PRO A 174 1.06 -8.39 -10.02
N GLY A 175 -0.15 -8.73 -10.44
CA GLY A 175 -0.39 -9.94 -11.24
C GLY A 175 0.03 -9.79 -12.70
N PHE A 176 0.33 -8.55 -13.12
CA PHE A 176 0.86 -8.22 -14.44
C PHE A 176 2.26 -7.60 -14.28
N THR A 177 3.23 -8.19 -14.93
CA THR A 177 4.63 -7.76 -14.85
C THR A 177 5.14 -7.40 -16.25
N PRO A 178 5.11 -6.11 -16.63
CA PRO A 178 5.43 -5.70 -18.00
C PRO A 178 6.92 -5.75 -18.35
N ARG A 179 7.80 -6.03 -17.37
CA ARG A 179 9.26 -6.06 -17.57
C ARG A 179 9.80 -7.48 -17.49
N PRO A 180 10.64 -7.90 -18.46
CA PRO A 180 11.12 -9.29 -18.57
C PRO A 180 11.82 -9.86 -17.33
N ALA A 181 12.47 -9.00 -16.52
CA ALA A 181 13.16 -9.42 -15.30
C ALA A 181 12.23 -9.60 -14.09
N SER A 182 10.95 -9.27 -14.22
CA SER A 182 9.97 -9.44 -13.15
C SER A 182 9.47 -10.89 -13.07
N VAL A 183 8.92 -11.26 -11.92
CA VAL A 183 8.41 -12.61 -11.65
C VAL A 183 6.88 -12.54 -11.48
N GLU A 184 6.15 -13.45 -12.10
CA GLU A 184 4.69 -13.58 -11.91
C GLU A 184 4.34 -13.71 -10.42
N ALA A 185 3.27 -13.05 -9.98
CA ALA A 185 2.88 -12.99 -8.57
C ALA A 185 2.64 -14.38 -7.96
N ALA A 186 1.98 -15.29 -8.70
CA ALA A 186 1.71 -16.65 -8.25
C ALA A 186 3.01 -17.45 -8.07
N THR A 187 3.92 -17.38 -9.04
CA THR A 187 5.25 -18.03 -8.98
C THR A 187 6.11 -17.46 -7.84
N PHE A 188 6.03 -16.14 -7.61
CA PHE A 188 6.76 -15.53 -6.50
C PHE A 188 6.21 -15.99 -5.15
N LEU A 189 4.89 -16.06 -5.01
CA LEU A 189 4.21 -16.53 -3.80
C LEU A 189 4.52 -18.02 -3.53
N GLU A 190 4.42 -18.88 -4.54
CA GLU A 190 4.84 -20.29 -4.46
C GLU A 190 6.27 -20.41 -3.94
N ALA A 191 7.19 -19.61 -4.48
CA ALA A 191 8.59 -19.61 -4.03
C ALA A 191 8.76 -19.13 -2.58
N LEU A 192 7.88 -18.28 -2.06
CA LEU A 192 7.85 -17.91 -0.63
C LEU A 192 7.36 -19.08 0.22
N TYR A 193 6.28 -19.75 -0.17
CA TYR A 193 5.77 -20.94 0.54
C TYR A 193 6.82 -22.05 0.62
N ARG A 194 7.49 -22.37 -0.47
CA ARG A 194 8.60 -23.36 -0.48
C ARG A 194 9.76 -23.00 0.47
N ARG A 195 9.88 -21.75 0.87
CA ARG A 195 10.88 -21.27 1.84
C ARG A 195 10.36 -21.20 3.28
N GLY A 196 9.12 -21.64 3.51
CA GLY A 196 8.50 -21.60 4.84
C GLY A 196 8.15 -20.18 5.30
N ALA A 197 8.02 -19.22 4.37
CA ALA A 197 7.73 -17.83 4.72
C ALA A 197 6.28 -17.59 5.17
N ALA A 198 5.39 -18.57 5.08
CA ALA A 198 4.00 -18.47 5.55
C ALA A 198 3.86 -18.03 7.01
N ARG A 199 4.82 -18.40 7.86
CA ARG A 199 4.87 -17.99 9.27
C ARG A 199 5.19 -16.52 9.51
N ASP A 200 5.69 -15.82 8.49
CA ASP A 200 6.19 -14.46 8.58
C ASP A 200 5.19 -13.42 8.03
N PHE A 201 3.99 -13.84 7.63
CA PHE A 201 2.91 -12.94 7.25
C PHE A 201 1.55 -13.50 7.71
N ASP A 202 0.59 -12.60 7.86
CA ASP A 202 -0.77 -12.91 8.29
C ASP A 202 -1.78 -12.69 7.15
N ALA A 203 -1.39 -12.00 6.08
CA ALA A 203 -2.21 -11.81 4.90
C ALA A 203 -1.39 -11.58 3.62
N VAL A 204 -1.94 -12.03 2.49
CA VAL A 204 -1.37 -11.86 1.15
C VAL A 204 -1.93 -10.59 0.52
N ALA A 205 -1.06 -9.71 0.03
CA ALA A 205 -1.48 -8.48 -0.63
C ALA A 205 -1.27 -8.55 -2.16
N LEU A 206 -2.20 -7.96 -2.90
CA LEU A 206 -2.30 -8.03 -4.36
C LEU A 206 -2.52 -6.65 -4.97
N HIS A 207 -1.96 -6.47 -6.17
CA HIS A 207 -2.25 -5.35 -7.07
C HIS A 207 -2.81 -5.88 -8.40
N PRO A 208 -4.10 -6.26 -8.48
CA PRO A 208 -4.68 -6.95 -9.63
C PRO A 208 -5.03 -5.98 -10.77
N TYR A 209 -4.06 -5.19 -11.23
CA TYR A 209 -4.24 -4.32 -12.39
C TYR A 209 -4.49 -5.14 -13.65
N ALA A 210 -5.56 -4.83 -14.36
CA ALA A 210 -5.96 -5.54 -15.56
C ALA A 210 -6.78 -4.64 -16.49
N ALA A 211 -6.84 -4.98 -17.77
CA ALA A 211 -7.66 -4.27 -18.75
C ALA A 211 -9.16 -4.35 -18.45
N ASN A 212 -9.61 -5.39 -17.74
CA ASN A 212 -11.01 -5.65 -17.41
C ASN A 212 -11.16 -6.59 -16.20
N LEU A 213 -12.41 -6.78 -15.75
CA LEU A 213 -12.72 -7.63 -14.59
C LEU A 213 -12.36 -9.11 -14.79
N SER A 214 -12.37 -9.62 -16.03
CA SER A 214 -11.93 -10.98 -16.31
C SER A 214 -10.44 -11.14 -16.02
N GLY A 215 -9.62 -10.14 -16.34
CA GLY A 215 -8.21 -10.11 -15.96
C GLY A 215 -8.01 -10.11 -14.44
N VAL A 216 -8.78 -9.28 -13.71
CA VAL A 216 -8.78 -9.28 -12.24
C VAL A 216 -9.10 -10.66 -11.67
N ARG A 217 -10.16 -11.32 -12.20
CA ARG A 217 -10.55 -12.68 -11.79
C ARG A 217 -9.43 -13.69 -12.03
N ARG A 218 -8.75 -13.63 -13.17
CA ARG A 218 -7.65 -14.57 -13.49
C ARG A 218 -6.47 -14.41 -12.54
N GLN A 219 -6.04 -13.17 -12.31
CA GLN A 219 -4.91 -12.89 -11.40
C GLN A 219 -5.23 -13.32 -9.97
N TYR A 220 -6.41 -12.96 -9.47
CA TYR A 220 -6.86 -13.37 -8.14
C TYR A 220 -6.96 -14.90 -8.02
N GLY A 221 -7.56 -15.54 -9.03
CA GLY A 221 -7.69 -16.99 -9.08
C GLY A 221 -6.34 -17.72 -9.05
N ALA A 222 -5.32 -17.20 -9.71
CA ALA A 222 -3.96 -17.75 -9.66
C ALA A 222 -3.39 -17.72 -8.24
N ILE A 223 -3.45 -16.58 -7.58
CA ILE A 223 -2.99 -16.43 -6.19
C ILE A 223 -3.75 -17.35 -5.24
N ARG A 224 -5.08 -17.43 -5.36
CA ARG A 224 -5.88 -18.31 -4.49
C ARG A 224 -5.57 -19.79 -4.69
N ARG A 225 -5.21 -20.20 -5.91
CA ARG A 225 -4.76 -21.58 -6.18
C ARG A 225 -3.45 -21.88 -5.46
N GLU A 226 -2.47 -20.97 -5.54
CA GLU A 226 -1.19 -21.14 -4.84
C GLU A 226 -1.36 -21.19 -3.31
N MET A 227 -2.17 -20.30 -2.75
CA MET A 227 -2.48 -20.32 -1.31
C MET A 227 -3.12 -21.65 -0.89
N LYS A 228 -4.07 -22.16 -1.67
CA LYS A 228 -4.71 -23.46 -1.38
C LYS A 228 -3.73 -24.63 -1.53
N ALA A 229 -2.89 -24.64 -2.56
CA ALA A 229 -1.88 -25.67 -2.79
C ALA A 229 -0.84 -25.71 -1.65
N ALA A 230 -0.52 -24.57 -1.07
CA ALA A 230 0.36 -24.45 0.10
C ALA A 230 -0.32 -24.75 1.44
N GLY A 231 -1.61 -25.13 1.47
CA GLY A 231 -2.37 -25.34 2.71
C GLY A 231 -2.81 -24.03 3.40
N ASP A 232 -2.55 -22.87 2.78
CA ASP A 232 -2.80 -21.53 3.33
C ASP A 232 -4.13 -20.92 2.84
N GLY A 233 -5.09 -21.76 2.46
CA GLY A 233 -6.37 -21.34 1.90
C GLY A 233 -7.28 -20.53 2.84
N ARG A 234 -6.98 -20.46 4.14
CA ARG A 234 -7.74 -19.70 5.14
C ARG A 234 -7.22 -18.29 5.32
N THR A 235 -5.97 -18.03 4.98
CA THR A 235 -5.33 -16.72 5.12
C THR A 235 -6.05 -15.64 4.31
N GLU A 236 -6.20 -14.46 4.91
CA GLU A 236 -6.85 -13.30 4.31
C GLU A 236 -6.05 -12.75 3.13
N THR A 237 -6.75 -12.08 2.24
CA THR A 237 -6.15 -11.33 1.14
C THR A 237 -6.53 -9.86 1.22
N TRP A 238 -5.61 -9.00 0.79
CA TRP A 238 -5.82 -7.55 0.70
C TRP A 238 -5.55 -7.09 -0.73
N VAL A 239 -6.47 -6.35 -1.31
CA VAL A 239 -6.22 -5.62 -2.55
C VAL A 239 -5.66 -4.25 -2.14
N THR A 240 -4.33 -4.13 -2.08
CA THR A 240 -3.69 -2.91 -1.59
C THR A 240 -3.52 -1.84 -2.66
N GLU A 241 -3.72 -2.20 -3.93
CA GLU A 241 -3.91 -1.28 -5.05
C GLU A 241 -4.79 -1.90 -6.13
N PHE A 242 -5.72 -1.13 -6.66
CA PHE A 242 -6.42 -1.37 -7.92
C PHE A 242 -6.93 -0.05 -8.48
N GLY A 243 -7.04 0.05 -9.79
CA GLY A 243 -7.51 1.30 -10.40
C GLY A 243 -7.46 1.28 -11.93
N TRP A 244 -8.10 2.26 -12.53
CA TRP A 244 -8.07 2.60 -13.94
C TRP A 244 -7.91 4.11 -14.10
N GLY A 245 -7.12 4.54 -15.08
CA GLY A 245 -6.98 5.95 -15.43
C GLY A 245 -8.31 6.56 -15.92
N SER A 246 -8.49 7.86 -15.73
CA SER A 246 -9.67 8.65 -16.14
C SER A 246 -9.47 9.45 -17.45
N VAL A 247 -8.28 9.33 -18.04
CA VAL A 247 -7.94 9.90 -19.35
C VAL A 247 -7.55 8.74 -20.26
N PRO A 248 -8.20 8.56 -21.42
CA PRO A 248 -7.85 7.53 -22.37
C PRO A 248 -6.37 7.60 -22.76
N ALA A 249 -5.68 6.46 -22.71
CA ALA A 249 -4.29 6.38 -23.14
C ALA A 249 -4.19 6.30 -24.66
N GLU A 250 -3.24 7.04 -25.24
CA GLU A 250 -2.95 7.01 -26.66
C GLU A 250 -2.20 5.73 -27.07
N ALA A 251 -1.38 5.19 -26.16
CA ALA A 251 -0.61 3.98 -26.43
C ALA A 251 -1.51 2.73 -26.51
N PRO A 252 -1.50 1.96 -27.61
CA PRO A 252 -2.41 0.84 -27.84
C PRO A 252 -2.40 -0.22 -26.72
N GLY A 253 -1.24 -0.52 -26.13
CA GLY A 253 -1.10 -1.49 -25.04
C GLY A 253 -1.72 -1.05 -23.71
N LEU A 254 -2.09 0.22 -23.56
CA LEU A 254 -2.61 0.82 -22.32
C LEU A 254 -4.11 1.12 -22.38
N ALA A 255 -4.75 1.01 -23.54
CA ALA A 255 -6.17 1.34 -23.73
C ALA A 255 -7.10 0.59 -22.76
N GLY A 256 -6.72 -0.62 -22.34
CA GLY A 256 -7.47 -1.39 -21.36
C GLY A 256 -7.34 -0.89 -19.91
N PHE A 257 -6.30 -0.12 -19.58
CA PHE A 257 -6.02 0.36 -18.23
C PHE A 257 -6.52 1.79 -17.98
N THR A 258 -7.10 2.41 -18.97
CA THR A 258 -7.66 3.76 -18.89
C THR A 258 -9.09 3.79 -19.41
N ARG A 259 -9.83 4.81 -19.02
CA ARG A 259 -11.22 5.10 -19.40
C ARG A 259 -11.40 6.62 -19.49
N ASP A 260 -12.58 7.06 -19.87
CA ASP A 260 -13.00 8.43 -19.57
C ASP A 260 -13.38 8.55 -18.05
N ARG A 261 -13.61 9.77 -17.58
CA ARG A 261 -13.95 10.04 -16.17
C ARG A 261 -15.21 9.27 -15.69
N ARG A 262 -16.23 9.14 -16.53
CA ARG A 262 -17.45 8.37 -16.22
C ARG A 262 -17.18 6.88 -16.26
N GLY A 263 -16.37 6.43 -17.21
CA GLY A 263 -15.91 5.06 -17.34
C GLY A 263 -15.09 4.60 -16.13
N GLN A 264 -14.20 5.47 -15.61
CA GLN A 264 -13.47 5.21 -14.38
C GLN A 264 -14.44 4.97 -13.20
N ALA A 265 -15.45 5.81 -13.03
CA ALA A 265 -16.46 5.62 -11.98
C ALA A 265 -17.29 4.34 -12.17
N ARG A 266 -17.64 3.99 -13.42
CA ARG A 266 -18.36 2.74 -13.70
C ARG A 266 -17.53 1.50 -13.39
N ILE A 267 -16.28 1.46 -13.84
CA ILE A 267 -15.41 0.30 -13.60
C ILE A 267 -15.07 0.15 -12.10
N LEU A 268 -14.91 1.26 -11.37
CA LEU A 268 -14.73 1.26 -9.93
C LEU A 268 -15.90 0.54 -9.23
N ARG A 269 -17.16 0.96 -9.49
CA ARG A 269 -18.35 0.32 -8.89
C ARG A 269 -18.44 -1.17 -9.22
N ARG A 270 -18.19 -1.53 -10.48
CA ARG A 270 -18.22 -2.93 -10.92
C ARG A 270 -17.13 -3.78 -10.26
N THR A 271 -15.95 -3.20 -10.04
CA THR A 271 -14.84 -3.91 -9.39
C THR A 271 -15.11 -4.10 -7.90
N VAL A 272 -15.62 -3.08 -7.21
CA VAL A 272 -16.04 -3.24 -5.82
C VAL A 272 -17.15 -4.28 -5.70
N GLY A 273 -18.16 -4.25 -6.57
CA GLY A 273 -19.20 -5.29 -6.61
C GLY A 273 -18.65 -6.70 -6.84
N LEU A 274 -17.62 -6.85 -7.69
CA LEU A 274 -16.90 -8.12 -7.85
C LEU A 274 -16.19 -8.54 -6.56
N PHE A 275 -15.55 -7.62 -5.88
CA PHE A 275 -14.85 -7.94 -4.61
C PHE A 275 -15.84 -8.31 -3.52
N ASP A 276 -16.99 -7.66 -3.44
CA ASP A 276 -18.07 -8.01 -2.50
C ASP A 276 -18.65 -9.39 -2.83
N GLU A 277 -18.95 -9.68 -4.11
CA GLU A 277 -19.41 -11.01 -4.57
C GLU A 277 -18.42 -12.12 -4.18
N LYS A 278 -17.12 -11.84 -4.29
CA LYS A 278 -16.04 -12.81 -4.06
C LYS A 278 -15.40 -12.72 -2.68
N GLN A 279 -15.91 -11.90 -1.79
CA GLN A 279 -15.31 -11.65 -0.48
C GLN A 279 -15.00 -12.95 0.29
N SER A 280 -15.97 -13.83 0.40
CA SER A 280 -15.81 -15.10 1.12
C SER A 280 -14.88 -16.08 0.40
N ASP A 281 -15.03 -16.24 -0.93
CA ASP A 281 -14.23 -17.16 -1.73
C ASP A 281 -12.76 -16.76 -1.77
N TRP A 282 -12.51 -15.46 -1.91
CA TRP A 282 -11.18 -14.89 -2.02
C TRP A 282 -10.59 -14.45 -0.69
N LYS A 283 -11.38 -14.52 0.40
CA LYS A 283 -10.97 -14.08 1.75
C LYS A 283 -10.54 -12.62 1.77
N ILE A 284 -11.26 -11.75 1.04
CA ILE A 284 -10.91 -10.34 0.92
C ILE A 284 -11.24 -9.61 2.23
N ARG A 285 -10.21 -9.05 2.85
CA ARG A 285 -10.34 -8.20 4.06
C ARG A 285 -10.53 -6.74 3.73
N ALA A 286 -9.81 -6.25 2.72
CA ALA A 286 -9.86 -4.86 2.29
C ALA A 286 -9.51 -4.71 0.82
N ALA A 287 -10.03 -3.64 0.18
CA ALA A 287 -9.65 -3.22 -1.16
C ALA A 287 -9.43 -1.70 -1.17
N LEU A 288 -8.28 -1.27 -1.67
CA LEU A 288 -7.85 0.11 -1.69
C LEU A 288 -7.68 0.59 -3.12
N TRP A 289 -8.42 1.63 -3.48
CA TRP A 289 -8.26 2.28 -4.77
C TRP A 289 -6.94 3.04 -4.86
N PHE A 290 -6.22 2.88 -5.93
CA PHE A 290 -5.04 3.66 -6.26
C PHE A 290 -5.36 4.64 -7.42
N SER A 291 -5.36 5.97 -7.23
CA SER A 291 -4.81 6.67 -6.07
C SER A 291 -5.84 7.68 -5.51
N TRP A 292 -5.46 8.41 -4.46
CA TRP A 292 -6.33 9.45 -3.89
C TRP A 292 -6.45 10.67 -4.84
N ARG A 293 -5.33 11.12 -5.40
CA ARG A 293 -5.21 12.28 -6.27
C ARG A 293 -4.29 11.96 -7.44
N ASP A 294 -4.51 12.58 -8.58
CA ASP A 294 -3.59 12.49 -9.70
C ASP A 294 -2.20 12.98 -9.27
N PRO A 295 -1.11 12.33 -9.72
CA PRO A 295 0.25 12.69 -9.33
C PRO A 295 0.71 13.95 -10.07
N GLU A 296 1.67 14.67 -9.46
CA GLU A 296 2.34 15.82 -10.08
C GLU A 296 3.33 15.41 -11.19
N THR A 297 3.81 14.18 -11.12
CA THR A 297 4.74 13.61 -12.09
C THR A 297 4.29 12.21 -12.47
N GLU A 298 4.56 11.80 -13.70
CA GLU A 298 4.24 10.47 -14.16
C GLU A 298 4.99 9.40 -13.33
N ILE A 299 4.24 8.51 -12.70
CA ILE A 299 4.78 7.42 -11.87
C ILE A 299 4.71 6.06 -12.57
N CYS A 300 3.85 5.91 -13.55
CA CYS A 300 3.78 4.78 -14.46
C CYS A 300 2.95 5.16 -15.69
N SER A 301 3.09 4.43 -16.78
CA SER A 301 2.51 4.73 -18.09
C SER A 301 0.98 4.90 -18.14
N PHE A 302 0.23 4.42 -17.15
CA PHE A 302 -1.23 4.61 -17.02
C PHE A 302 -1.65 5.28 -15.71
N CYS A 303 -0.69 5.65 -14.87
CA CYS A 303 -0.95 6.15 -13.51
C CYS A 303 -1.31 7.64 -13.46
N ALA A 304 -1.07 8.39 -14.49
CA ALA A 304 -1.21 9.85 -14.51
C ALA A 304 -2.63 10.35 -14.14
N SER A 305 -3.64 9.51 -14.30
CA SER A 305 -5.05 9.89 -14.07
C SER A 305 -5.84 8.88 -13.22
N LEU A 306 -5.16 8.09 -12.37
CA LEU A 306 -5.78 7.10 -11.49
C LEU A 306 -6.52 7.72 -10.28
N GLY A 307 -6.22 8.99 -9.95
CA GLY A 307 -6.78 9.66 -8.79
C GLY A 307 -8.31 9.69 -8.75
N LEU A 308 -8.85 9.68 -7.54
CA LEU A 308 -10.26 10.05 -7.29
C LEU A 308 -10.46 11.56 -7.41
N LEU A 309 -9.38 12.32 -7.20
CA LEU A 309 -9.30 13.75 -7.36
C LEU A 309 -8.35 14.10 -8.49
N GLU A 310 -8.62 15.21 -9.17
CA GLU A 310 -7.67 15.86 -10.06
C GLU A 310 -6.47 16.40 -9.27
N LEU A 311 -5.46 16.86 -9.98
CA LEU A 311 -4.26 17.45 -9.36
C LEU A 311 -4.58 18.68 -8.50
N ASP A 312 -5.59 19.48 -8.87
CA ASP A 312 -6.07 20.65 -8.14
C ASP A 312 -7.05 20.33 -7.01
N HIS A 313 -7.22 19.05 -6.67
CA HIS A 313 -8.18 18.52 -5.69
C HIS A 313 -9.66 18.57 -6.11
N THR A 314 -9.97 18.85 -7.36
CA THR A 314 -11.35 18.73 -7.88
C THR A 314 -11.79 17.27 -7.87
N ALA A 315 -12.98 17.00 -7.33
CA ALA A 315 -13.51 15.64 -7.21
C ALA A 315 -13.99 15.10 -8.57
N LYS A 316 -13.45 13.94 -8.96
CA LYS A 316 -13.91 13.21 -10.16
C LYS A 316 -15.23 12.45 -9.89
N PRO A 317 -15.95 11.99 -10.93
CA PRO A 317 -17.08 11.09 -10.75
C PRO A 317 -16.77 9.82 -9.93
N SER A 318 -15.54 9.33 -9.98
CA SER A 318 -15.05 8.20 -9.19
C SER A 318 -15.01 8.47 -7.68
N PHE A 319 -14.73 9.71 -7.27
CA PHE A 319 -14.83 10.12 -5.85
C PHE A 319 -16.27 9.99 -5.34
N ARG A 320 -17.27 10.46 -6.13
CA ARG A 320 -18.69 10.28 -5.78
C ARG A 320 -19.05 8.80 -5.76
N ALA A 321 -18.54 8.03 -6.71
CA ALA A 321 -18.77 6.59 -6.75
C ALA A 321 -18.29 5.87 -5.48
N ILE A 322 -17.09 6.15 -4.97
CA ILE A 322 -16.59 5.59 -3.71
C ILE A 322 -17.45 6.04 -2.51
N ARG A 323 -17.78 7.31 -2.45
CA ARG A 323 -18.63 7.85 -1.38
C ARG A 323 -19.98 7.14 -1.31
N ASP A 324 -20.60 6.87 -2.45
CA ASP A 324 -21.92 6.25 -2.57
C ASP A 324 -21.92 4.74 -2.27
N LEU A 325 -20.72 4.09 -2.29
CA LEU A 325 -20.53 2.69 -1.91
C LEU A 325 -20.45 2.45 -0.39
N ARG A 326 -20.65 3.49 0.43
CA ARG A 326 -20.72 3.32 1.89
C ARG A 326 -21.80 2.30 2.26
N PRO A 327 -21.54 1.40 3.23
CA PRO A 327 -22.62 0.63 3.82
C PRO A 327 -23.72 1.58 4.29
N LYS A 328 -24.95 1.38 3.85
CA LYS A 328 -26.08 2.06 4.44
C LYS A 328 -26.07 1.69 5.93
N ARG A 329 -26.06 2.70 6.80
CA ARG A 329 -26.14 2.52 8.26
C ARG A 329 -27.46 1.86 8.64
#